data_ac41d98aadfe79a0631c9d251d0835c4
#
_entry.id   ac41d98aadfe79a0631c9d251d0835c4
#
_cell.length_a   1.000
_cell.length_b   1.000
_cell.length_c   1.000
_cell.angle_alpha   90.00
_cell.angle_beta   90.00
_cell.angle_gamma   90.00
#
_symmetry.space_group_name_H-M   'P 1'
#
loop_
_entity.id
_entity.type
_entity.pdbx_description
1 polymer ?
#
loop_
_entity_poly.entity_id
_entity_poly.type
_entity_poly.pdbx_seq_one_letter_code
_entity_poly.pdbx_strand_id
1 'polypeptide(L)'
;MTNTVLLAEDDRAIRHALERALILEGYRVTAVSDGVEALAAIHREHPDVIVLDVMMPGVDGVQVCRVLRAEGDRTPILMLTARVETADRIEGLDAGADDYVAKPFEVEEVFARLRALLRRVAPIPEPAAEDAAYDATLAVADLRLDPSARRVWRSGTELELTRTEFDLLELLARNAGIVLDHATIYSRIWGYDFGPGSKNLAVYIGYLRRKVDQTGRAPLIHTVRGVGYTLREE
;
A
#
# COMPACT_ATOMS: atom_id res chain seq x y z
N MET A 1 -4.93 -21.39 6.10
CA MET A 1 -6.04 -20.64 6.73
C MET A 1 -6.70 -19.81 5.64
N THR A 2 -8.03 -19.67 5.65
CA THR A 2 -8.77 -18.85 4.67
C THR A 2 -8.76 -17.41 5.17
N ASN A 3 -8.17 -16.49 4.41
CA ASN A 3 -8.13 -15.08 4.80
C ASN A 3 -9.54 -14.46 4.75
N THR A 4 -9.77 -13.53 5.68
CA THR A 4 -11.03 -12.80 5.83
C THR A 4 -10.90 -11.40 5.22
N VAL A 5 -11.87 -11.02 4.40
CA VAL A 5 -11.96 -9.74 3.72
C VAL A 5 -13.21 -9.01 4.17
N LEU A 6 -13.07 -7.78 4.66
CA LEU A 6 -14.20 -6.87 4.74
C LEU A 6 -14.28 -6.08 3.44
N LEU A 7 -15.46 -6.07 2.80
CA LEU A 7 -15.76 -5.27 1.61
C LEU A 7 -16.82 -4.22 1.95
N ALA A 8 -16.46 -2.95 1.88
CA ALA A 8 -17.37 -1.82 2.04
C ALA A 8 -17.50 -1.08 0.69
N GLU A 9 -18.69 -1.10 0.12
CA GLU A 9 -19.01 -0.53 -1.20
C GLU A 9 -20.49 -0.19 -1.23
N ASP A 10 -20.87 1.05 -1.55
CA ASP A 10 -22.26 1.48 -1.56
C ASP A 10 -23.02 1.01 -2.82
N ASP A 11 -22.35 0.97 -3.98
CA ASP A 11 -22.96 0.43 -5.19
C ASP A 11 -23.23 -1.07 -5.06
N ARG A 12 -24.52 -1.43 -5.08
CA ARG A 12 -24.97 -2.80 -4.92
C ARG A 12 -24.43 -3.74 -6.00
N ALA A 13 -24.31 -3.28 -7.24
CA ALA A 13 -23.88 -4.13 -8.35
C ALA A 13 -22.36 -4.43 -8.22
N ILE A 14 -21.56 -3.41 -7.92
CA ILE A 14 -20.11 -3.55 -7.67
C ILE A 14 -19.89 -4.43 -6.45
N ARG A 15 -20.57 -4.15 -5.34
CA ARG A 15 -20.46 -4.91 -4.09
C ARG A 15 -20.71 -6.40 -4.30
N HIS A 16 -21.84 -6.76 -4.92
CA HIS A 16 -22.19 -8.17 -5.18
C HIS A 16 -21.23 -8.83 -6.17
N ALA A 17 -20.77 -8.12 -7.20
CA ALA A 17 -19.81 -8.66 -8.17
C ALA A 17 -18.47 -8.98 -7.51
N LEU A 18 -17.92 -8.03 -6.72
CA LEU A 18 -16.68 -8.21 -6.00
C LEU A 18 -16.79 -9.28 -4.90
N GLU A 19 -17.87 -9.28 -4.11
CA GLU A 19 -18.12 -10.29 -3.08
C GLU A 19 -18.06 -11.70 -3.67
N ARG A 20 -18.81 -11.94 -4.75
CA ARG A 20 -18.82 -13.25 -5.43
C ARG A 20 -17.45 -13.63 -6.00
N ALA A 21 -16.75 -12.68 -6.60
CA ALA A 21 -15.43 -12.91 -7.16
C ALA A 21 -14.40 -13.26 -6.07
N LEU A 22 -14.42 -12.54 -4.95
CA LEU A 22 -13.55 -12.80 -3.78
C LEU A 22 -13.84 -14.16 -3.14
N ILE A 23 -15.11 -14.54 -3.02
CA ILE A 23 -15.49 -15.87 -2.52
C ILE A 23 -14.99 -16.99 -3.44
N LEU A 24 -15.10 -16.81 -4.76
CA LEU A 24 -14.58 -17.76 -5.75
C LEU A 24 -13.04 -17.89 -5.71
N GLU A 25 -12.34 -16.80 -5.37
CA GLU A 25 -10.87 -16.79 -5.16
C GLU A 25 -10.48 -17.45 -3.81
N GLY A 26 -11.45 -17.82 -2.98
CA GLY A 26 -11.23 -18.56 -1.72
C GLY A 26 -11.17 -17.69 -0.46
N TYR A 27 -11.56 -16.43 -0.54
CA TYR A 27 -11.67 -15.57 0.64
C TYR A 27 -12.98 -15.78 1.39
N ARG A 28 -12.97 -15.53 2.69
CA ARG A 28 -14.19 -15.33 3.47
C ARG A 28 -14.53 -13.85 3.46
N VAL A 29 -15.71 -13.47 2.98
CA VAL A 29 -16.08 -12.08 2.75
C VAL A 29 -17.23 -11.66 3.64
N THR A 30 -17.08 -10.53 4.32
CA THR A 30 -18.16 -9.77 4.92
C THR A 30 -18.37 -8.51 4.11
N ALA A 31 -19.52 -8.36 3.47
CA ALA A 31 -19.85 -7.24 2.61
C ALA A 31 -20.86 -6.31 3.29
N VAL A 32 -20.55 -5.00 3.31
CA VAL A 32 -21.36 -3.94 3.91
C VAL A 32 -21.55 -2.78 2.93
N SER A 33 -22.52 -1.91 3.19
CA SER A 33 -22.96 -0.88 2.24
C SER A 33 -22.54 0.54 2.60
N ASP A 34 -22.01 0.77 3.79
CA ASP A 34 -21.61 2.10 4.25
C ASP A 34 -20.49 2.04 5.30
N GLY A 35 -19.93 3.22 5.61
CA GLY A 35 -18.80 3.32 6.51
C GLY A 35 -19.10 3.04 7.97
N VAL A 36 -20.33 3.23 8.42
CA VAL A 36 -20.74 2.93 9.81
C VAL A 36 -20.81 1.42 10.00
N GLU A 37 -21.45 0.71 9.07
CA GLU A 37 -21.47 -0.76 9.05
C GLU A 37 -20.04 -1.30 8.92
N ALA A 38 -19.18 -0.67 8.11
CA ALA A 38 -17.80 -1.07 7.96
C ALA A 38 -17.04 -1.02 9.28
N LEU A 39 -17.07 0.10 10.01
CA LEU A 39 -16.42 0.23 11.32
C LEU A 39 -16.94 -0.81 12.30
N ALA A 40 -18.27 -0.98 12.38
CA ALA A 40 -18.88 -1.97 13.28
C ALA A 40 -18.46 -3.41 12.96
N ALA A 41 -18.37 -3.77 11.67
CA ALA A 41 -17.94 -5.08 11.21
C ALA A 41 -16.45 -5.32 11.45
N ILE A 42 -15.59 -4.31 11.20
CA ILE A 42 -14.14 -4.40 11.45
C ILE A 42 -13.85 -4.69 12.91
N HIS A 43 -14.46 -3.94 13.82
CA HIS A 43 -14.26 -4.13 15.26
C HIS A 43 -14.79 -5.48 15.78
N ARG A 44 -15.81 -6.02 15.14
CA ARG A 44 -16.41 -7.31 15.52
C ARG A 44 -15.63 -8.52 14.99
N GLU A 45 -15.14 -8.42 13.74
CA GLU A 45 -14.67 -9.58 12.99
C GLU A 45 -13.15 -9.62 12.82
N HIS A 46 -12.46 -8.49 13.02
CA HIS A 46 -11.01 -8.35 12.85
C HIS A 46 -10.52 -8.97 11.53
N PRO A 47 -10.92 -8.40 10.36
CA PRO A 47 -10.56 -8.97 9.06
C PRO A 47 -9.06 -8.91 8.81
N ASP A 48 -8.54 -9.81 7.96
CA ASP A 48 -7.13 -9.81 7.56
C ASP A 48 -6.80 -8.68 6.59
N VAL A 49 -7.82 -8.19 5.85
CA VAL A 49 -7.69 -7.08 4.91
C VAL A 49 -9.05 -6.41 4.70
N ILE A 50 -9.03 -5.10 4.44
CA ILE A 50 -10.21 -4.28 4.17
C ILE A 50 -10.15 -3.78 2.72
N VAL A 51 -11.25 -3.94 1.99
CA VAL A 51 -11.52 -3.30 0.69
C VAL A 51 -12.57 -2.23 0.92
N LEU A 52 -12.25 -0.98 0.62
CA LEU A 52 -13.00 0.17 1.08
C LEU A 52 -13.24 1.17 -0.04
N ASP A 53 -14.50 1.35 -0.45
CA ASP A 53 -14.82 2.44 -1.36
C ASP A 53 -14.60 3.80 -0.70
N VAL A 54 -13.98 4.69 -1.43
CA VAL A 54 -13.77 6.08 -0.98
C VAL A 54 -15.08 6.83 -0.89
N MET A 55 -15.99 6.62 -1.86
CA MET A 55 -17.20 7.45 -2.02
C MET A 55 -18.45 6.73 -1.49
N MET A 56 -18.55 6.59 -0.17
CA MET A 56 -19.76 6.09 0.46
C MET A 56 -20.57 7.21 1.11
N PRO A 57 -21.91 7.10 1.17
CA PRO A 57 -22.75 8.09 1.82
C PRO A 57 -22.56 8.10 3.35
N GLY A 58 -22.64 9.29 3.94
CA GLY A 58 -22.46 9.47 5.39
C GLY A 58 -21.00 9.43 5.80
N VAL A 59 -20.54 8.33 6.37
CA VAL A 59 -19.12 8.11 6.69
C VAL A 59 -18.43 7.53 5.48
N ASP A 60 -17.57 8.33 4.83
CA ASP A 60 -16.83 7.93 3.65
C ASP A 60 -15.62 7.02 3.99
N GLY A 61 -15.03 6.39 2.96
CA GLY A 61 -13.92 5.47 3.16
C GLY A 61 -12.66 6.13 3.73
N VAL A 62 -12.43 7.41 3.42
CA VAL A 62 -11.29 8.17 3.96
C VAL A 62 -11.47 8.36 5.46
N GLN A 63 -12.69 8.70 5.90
CA GLN A 63 -13.02 8.84 7.32
C GLN A 63 -12.90 7.52 8.07
N VAL A 64 -13.39 6.40 7.49
CA VAL A 64 -13.21 5.06 8.07
C VAL A 64 -11.72 4.77 8.27
N CYS A 65 -10.90 5.00 7.27
CA CYS A 65 -9.45 4.78 7.34
C CYS A 65 -8.81 5.62 8.45
N ARG A 66 -9.14 6.91 8.55
CA ARG A 66 -8.62 7.81 9.60
C ARG A 66 -8.99 7.32 11.00
N VAL A 67 -10.23 6.87 11.20
CA VAL A 67 -10.69 6.34 12.50
C VAL A 67 -9.86 5.12 12.88
N LEU A 68 -9.73 4.14 12.00
CA LEU A 68 -8.95 2.93 12.26
C LEU A 68 -7.49 3.24 12.61
N ARG A 69 -6.85 4.14 11.86
CA ARG A 69 -5.45 4.52 12.12
C ARG A 69 -5.28 5.30 13.43
N ALA A 70 -6.25 6.13 13.79
CA ALA A 70 -6.27 6.84 15.08
C ALA A 70 -6.43 5.87 16.27
N GLU A 71 -7.14 4.77 16.09
CA GLU A 71 -7.30 3.69 17.07
C GLU A 71 -6.07 2.76 17.13
N GLY A 72 -5.09 2.95 16.25
CA GLY A 72 -3.90 2.11 16.16
C GLY A 72 -4.10 0.82 15.36
N ASP A 73 -5.26 0.64 14.72
CA ASP A 73 -5.52 -0.51 13.85
C ASP A 73 -4.62 -0.42 12.62
N ARG A 74 -3.87 -1.50 12.36
CA ARG A 74 -2.91 -1.65 11.26
C ARG A 74 -3.39 -2.65 10.21
N THR A 75 -4.64 -3.09 10.25
CA THR A 75 -5.22 -3.94 9.22
C THR A 75 -5.00 -3.31 7.84
N PRO A 76 -4.47 -4.06 6.87
CA PRO A 76 -4.23 -3.53 5.52
C PRO A 76 -5.52 -3.04 4.87
N ILE A 77 -5.48 -1.86 4.24
CA ILE A 77 -6.61 -1.24 3.57
C ILE A 77 -6.30 -1.03 2.10
N LEU A 78 -7.12 -1.61 1.23
CA LEU A 78 -7.18 -1.35 -0.21
C LEU A 78 -8.35 -0.41 -0.50
N MET A 79 -8.08 0.80 -0.95
CA MET A 79 -9.13 1.74 -1.34
C MET A 79 -9.56 1.54 -2.79
N LEU A 80 -10.89 1.55 -3.02
CA LEU A 80 -11.49 1.67 -4.34
C LEU A 80 -11.87 3.13 -4.57
N THR A 81 -11.49 3.73 -5.70
CA THR A 81 -11.76 5.16 -5.94
C THR A 81 -12.18 5.44 -7.37
N ALA A 82 -13.30 6.16 -7.55
CA ALA A 82 -13.70 6.71 -8.84
C ALA A 82 -12.89 7.96 -9.23
N ARG A 83 -12.10 8.50 -8.30
CA ARG A 83 -11.39 9.76 -8.46
C ARG A 83 -10.06 9.54 -9.18
N VAL A 84 -10.00 10.01 -10.41
CA VAL A 84 -8.84 9.88 -11.31
C VAL A 84 -7.79 10.96 -11.03
N GLU A 85 -8.15 12.05 -10.36
CA GLU A 85 -7.27 13.18 -10.10
C GLU A 85 -6.24 12.87 -8.99
N THR A 86 -5.03 13.35 -9.20
CA THR A 86 -3.89 13.09 -8.30
C THR A 86 -4.14 13.60 -6.87
N ALA A 87 -4.92 14.68 -6.72
CA ALA A 87 -5.24 15.28 -5.42
C ALA A 87 -6.09 14.36 -4.52
N ASP A 88 -7.06 13.67 -5.09
CA ASP A 88 -8.01 12.82 -4.33
C ASP A 88 -7.40 11.48 -3.89
N ARG A 89 -6.46 10.94 -4.71
CA ARG A 89 -5.64 9.78 -4.32
C ARG A 89 -4.71 10.12 -3.17
N ILE A 90 -4.27 11.39 -3.13
CA ILE A 90 -3.47 11.97 -2.05
C ILE A 90 -4.23 11.83 -0.73
N GLU A 91 -5.48 12.22 -0.67
CA GLU A 91 -6.25 12.22 0.56
C GLU A 91 -6.46 10.81 1.17
N GLY A 92 -6.69 9.81 0.33
CA GLY A 92 -6.88 8.41 0.79
C GLY A 92 -5.60 7.80 1.37
N LEU A 93 -4.46 8.02 0.72
CA LEU A 93 -3.17 7.51 1.21
C LEU A 93 -2.64 8.34 2.39
N ASP A 94 -2.87 9.66 2.41
CA ASP A 94 -2.58 10.51 3.58
C ASP A 94 -3.45 10.12 4.80
N ALA A 95 -4.63 9.50 4.56
CA ALA A 95 -5.45 8.90 5.62
C ALA A 95 -4.87 7.57 6.17
N GLY A 96 -3.83 7.02 5.55
CA GLY A 96 -3.16 5.81 6.00
C GLY A 96 -3.59 4.53 5.30
N ALA A 97 -4.24 4.59 4.12
CA ALA A 97 -4.49 3.41 3.29
C ALA A 97 -3.17 2.80 2.78
N ASP A 98 -3.15 1.48 2.62
CA ASP A 98 -1.95 0.76 2.21
C ASP A 98 -1.83 0.65 0.69
N ASP A 99 -2.94 0.61 -0.03
CA ASP A 99 -2.98 0.59 -1.49
C ASP A 99 -4.31 1.13 -2.01
N TYR A 100 -4.43 1.36 -3.32
CA TYR A 100 -5.68 1.80 -3.95
C TYR A 100 -5.83 1.23 -5.36
N VAL A 101 -7.10 1.17 -5.82
CA VAL A 101 -7.50 0.79 -7.17
C VAL A 101 -8.44 1.85 -7.72
N ALA A 102 -8.19 2.31 -8.93
CA ALA A 102 -9.07 3.29 -9.59
C ALA A 102 -10.22 2.58 -10.31
N LYS A 103 -11.45 3.07 -10.11
CA LYS A 103 -12.63 2.66 -10.88
C LYS A 103 -12.62 3.36 -12.26
N PRO A 104 -12.92 2.68 -13.38
CA PRO A 104 -13.21 1.23 -13.47
C PRO A 104 -11.93 0.39 -13.36
N PHE A 105 -12.03 -0.80 -12.78
CA PHE A 105 -10.91 -1.71 -12.56
C PHE A 105 -11.22 -3.12 -13.06
N GLU A 106 -10.15 -3.86 -13.35
CA GLU A 106 -10.24 -5.30 -13.57
C GLU A 106 -10.16 -6.03 -12.23
N VAL A 107 -10.95 -7.09 -12.07
CA VAL A 107 -11.02 -7.83 -10.80
C VAL A 107 -9.67 -8.48 -10.47
N GLU A 108 -8.91 -8.87 -11.46
CA GLU A 108 -7.55 -9.40 -11.35
C GLU A 108 -6.58 -8.40 -10.71
N GLU A 109 -6.75 -7.10 -10.95
CA GLU A 109 -5.97 -6.05 -10.28
C GLU A 109 -6.28 -6.03 -8.79
N VAL A 110 -7.55 -6.10 -8.41
CA VAL A 110 -7.96 -6.16 -7.00
C VAL A 110 -7.34 -7.38 -6.33
N PHE A 111 -7.42 -8.56 -6.96
CA PHE A 111 -6.83 -9.79 -6.41
C PHE A 111 -5.30 -9.70 -6.26
N ALA A 112 -4.61 -9.14 -7.25
CA ALA A 112 -3.15 -8.99 -7.19
C ALA A 112 -2.73 -8.12 -5.99
N ARG A 113 -3.45 -7.01 -5.76
CA ARG A 113 -3.20 -6.10 -4.63
C ARG A 113 -3.54 -6.73 -3.30
N LEU A 114 -4.67 -7.41 -3.18
CA LEU A 114 -5.04 -8.14 -1.96
C LEU A 114 -4.00 -9.21 -1.61
N ARG A 115 -3.53 -10.01 -2.59
CA ARG A 115 -2.46 -10.97 -2.37
C ARG A 115 -1.17 -10.31 -1.89
N ALA A 116 -0.83 -9.14 -2.44
CA ALA A 116 0.34 -8.39 -2.01
C ALA A 116 0.21 -7.90 -0.57
N LEU A 117 -0.95 -7.35 -0.20
CA LEU A 117 -1.22 -6.87 1.15
C LEU A 117 -1.20 -8.03 2.17
N LEU A 118 -1.84 -9.14 1.84
CA LEU A 118 -1.92 -10.32 2.71
C LEU A 118 -0.58 -11.05 2.86
N ARG A 119 0.22 -11.16 1.79
CA ARG A 119 1.57 -11.77 1.85
C ARG A 119 2.45 -11.11 2.88
N ARG A 120 2.28 -9.81 3.11
CA ARG A 120 3.06 -9.00 4.04
C ARG A 120 2.58 -9.14 5.50
N VAL A 121 1.38 -9.73 5.73
CA VAL A 121 0.85 -10.01 7.06
C VAL A 121 1.40 -11.34 7.60
N ALA A 122 1.72 -12.30 6.72
CA ALA A 122 2.32 -13.56 7.14
C ALA A 122 3.67 -13.31 7.80
N PRO A 123 3.97 -13.95 8.95
CA PRO A 123 5.33 -13.95 9.49
C PRO A 123 6.28 -14.44 8.40
N ILE A 124 7.36 -13.69 8.16
CA ILE A 124 8.44 -14.16 7.28
C ILE A 124 8.88 -15.50 7.86
N PRO A 125 8.87 -16.61 7.07
CA PRO A 125 9.49 -17.85 7.52
C PRO A 125 10.91 -17.48 7.94
N GLU A 126 11.40 -17.97 9.10
CA GLU A 126 12.78 -17.75 9.52
C GLU A 126 13.68 -18.10 8.34
N PRO A 127 14.54 -17.18 7.88
CA PRO A 127 15.43 -17.47 6.77
C PRO A 127 16.35 -18.62 7.18
N ALA A 128 16.42 -19.62 6.31
CA ALA A 128 17.50 -20.60 6.42
C ALA A 128 18.84 -19.83 6.44
N ALA A 129 19.79 -20.28 7.22
CA ALA A 129 21.01 -19.61 7.72
C ALA A 129 21.93 -18.89 6.69
N GLU A 130 21.47 -18.57 5.50
CA GLU A 130 22.24 -17.83 4.48
C GLU A 130 21.83 -16.34 4.37
N ASP A 131 20.79 -15.87 5.10
CA ASP A 131 20.22 -14.51 4.98
C ASP A 131 20.60 -13.56 6.13
N ALA A 132 21.75 -13.73 6.76
CA ALA A 132 22.27 -12.78 7.75
C ALA A 132 22.46 -11.33 7.24
N ALA A 133 22.34 -11.13 5.91
CA ALA A 133 22.37 -9.80 5.28
C ALA A 133 21.00 -9.08 5.24
N TYR A 134 19.91 -9.78 5.56
CA TYR A 134 18.56 -9.20 5.51
C TYR A 134 18.20 -8.33 6.71
N ASP A 135 18.85 -8.57 7.85
CA ASP A 135 18.59 -7.86 9.13
C ASP A 135 19.45 -6.60 9.31
N ALA A 136 20.33 -6.28 8.36
CA ALA A 136 21.19 -5.12 8.49
C ALA A 136 20.41 -3.82 8.22
N THR A 137 20.58 -2.83 9.09
CA THR A 137 20.10 -1.47 8.85
C THR A 137 20.63 -0.95 7.52
N LEU A 138 19.75 -0.56 6.62
CA LEU A 138 20.12 0.04 5.34
C LEU A 138 20.40 1.52 5.53
N ALA A 139 21.46 2.02 4.91
CA ALA A 139 21.80 3.43 4.95
C ALA A 139 22.15 3.96 3.55
N VAL A 140 21.54 5.08 3.18
CA VAL A 140 21.82 5.82 1.94
C VAL A 140 21.88 7.31 2.31
N ALA A 141 23.06 7.91 2.27
CA ALA A 141 23.33 9.25 2.80
C ALA A 141 22.83 9.36 4.26
N ASP A 142 21.93 10.29 4.54
CA ASP A 142 21.33 10.51 5.86
C ASP A 142 20.00 9.77 6.09
N LEU A 143 19.60 8.93 5.14
CA LEU A 143 18.44 8.03 5.26
C LEU A 143 18.87 6.72 5.90
N ARG A 144 18.12 6.26 6.89
CA ARG A 144 18.33 4.96 7.56
C ARG A 144 17.00 4.21 7.58
N LEU A 145 17.05 2.90 7.28
CA LEU A 145 15.93 1.99 7.36
C LEU A 145 16.31 0.80 8.24
N ASP A 146 15.41 0.43 9.13
CA ASP A 146 15.44 -0.83 9.86
C ASP A 146 14.34 -1.73 9.28
N PRO A 147 14.68 -2.72 8.45
CA PRO A 147 13.69 -3.61 7.83
C PRO A 147 12.95 -4.46 8.86
N SER A 148 13.63 -4.89 9.92
CA SER A 148 13.05 -5.77 10.94
C SER A 148 12.02 -5.05 11.79
N ALA A 149 12.30 -3.81 12.20
CA ALA A 149 11.39 -2.96 12.94
C ALA A 149 10.42 -2.17 12.03
N ARG A 150 10.62 -2.20 10.71
CA ARG A 150 9.88 -1.39 9.71
C ARG A 150 9.90 0.10 10.03
N ARG A 151 11.04 0.61 10.47
CA ARG A 151 11.25 2.00 10.85
C ARG A 151 12.20 2.70 9.90
N VAL A 152 11.95 3.98 9.66
CA VAL A 152 12.74 4.81 8.76
C VAL A 152 13.07 6.14 9.43
N TRP A 153 14.29 6.59 9.25
CA TRP A 153 14.75 7.90 9.73
C TRP A 153 15.43 8.67 8.60
N ARG A 154 15.19 9.96 8.53
CA ARG A 154 15.90 10.89 7.68
C ARG A 154 16.57 11.96 8.53
N SER A 155 17.91 12.09 8.50
CA SER A 155 18.68 12.99 9.36
C SER A 155 18.33 12.82 10.85
N GLY A 156 18.10 11.59 11.32
CA GLY A 156 17.72 11.28 12.69
C GLY A 156 16.26 11.52 13.06
N THR A 157 15.44 12.09 12.18
CA THR A 157 14.00 12.25 12.38
C THR A 157 13.27 11.04 11.84
N GLU A 158 12.44 10.39 12.65
CA GLU A 158 11.64 9.25 12.23
C GLU A 158 10.55 9.69 11.27
N LEU A 159 10.33 8.88 10.22
CA LEU A 159 9.31 9.11 9.20
C LEU A 159 8.20 8.06 9.33
N GLU A 160 6.96 8.53 9.33
CA GLU A 160 5.80 7.65 9.26
C GLU A 160 5.49 7.28 7.81
N LEU A 161 5.70 6.01 7.48
CA LEU A 161 5.38 5.46 6.18
C LEU A 161 4.25 4.44 6.29
N THR A 162 3.39 4.42 5.26
CA THR A 162 2.46 3.31 5.08
C THR A 162 3.23 2.05 4.72
N ARG A 163 2.54 0.90 4.76
CA ARG A 163 3.15 -0.38 4.44
C ARG A 163 3.79 -0.40 3.05
N THR A 164 3.05 0.02 2.03
CA THR A 164 3.51 0.03 0.64
C THR A 164 4.63 1.05 0.41
N GLU A 165 4.56 2.22 1.05
CA GLU A 165 5.65 3.20 1.00
C GLU A 165 6.94 2.65 1.59
N PHE A 166 6.86 1.97 2.74
CA PHE A 166 8.02 1.35 3.36
C PHE A 166 8.66 0.31 2.44
N ASP A 167 7.86 -0.62 1.91
CA ASP A 167 8.36 -1.69 1.04
C ASP A 167 8.99 -1.15 -0.25
N LEU A 168 8.40 -0.10 -0.82
CA LEU A 168 8.97 0.56 -1.99
C LEU A 168 10.29 1.26 -1.67
N LEU A 169 10.36 1.95 -0.54
CA LEU A 169 11.60 2.60 -0.09
C LEU A 169 12.69 1.58 0.24
N GLU A 170 12.34 0.48 0.91
CA GLU A 170 13.26 -0.63 1.20
C GLU A 170 13.79 -1.25 -0.09
N LEU A 171 12.92 -1.52 -1.07
CA LEU A 171 13.34 -2.05 -2.37
C LEU A 171 14.36 -1.13 -3.05
N LEU A 172 14.10 0.18 -3.06
CA LEU A 172 15.02 1.16 -3.63
C LEU A 172 16.34 1.26 -2.84
N ALA A 173 16.29 1.20 -1.50
CA ALA A 173 17.46 1.29 -0.65
C ALA A 173 18.38 0.06 -0.76
N ARG A 174 17.81 -1.14 -0.88
CA ARG A 174 18.59 -2.37 -1.14
C ARG A 174 19.25 -2.36 -2.52
N ASN A 175 18.76 -1.54 -3.44
CA ASN A 175 19.31 -1.36 -4.79
C ASN A 175 19.84 0.07 -4.98
N ALA A 176 20.43 0.66 -3.94
CA ALA A 176 20.94 2.03 -3.99
C ALA A 176 21.91 2.23 -5.15
N GLY A 177 21.74 3.30 -5.92
CA GLY A 177 22.52 3.60 -7.12
C GLY A 177 22.09 2.85 -8.39
N ILE A 178 21.27 1.82 -8.27
CA ILE A 178 20.76 1.05 -9.42
C ILE A 178 19.41 1.62 -9.85
N VAL A 179 19.19 1.75 -11.15
CA VAL A 179 17.88 2.14 -11.69
C VAL A 179 17.01 0.89 -11.80
N LEU A 180 15.90 0.90 -11.07
CA LEU A 180 14.88 -0.15 -11.19
C LEU A 180 13.79 0.30 -12.16
N ASP A 181 13.49 -0.53 -13.16
CA ASP A 181 12.41 -0.27 -14.09
C ASP A 181 11.03 -0.51 -13.46
N HIS A 182 9.99 0.01 -14.13
CA HIS A 182 8.62 -0.07 -13.63
C HIS A 182 8.16 -1.52 -13.45
N ALA A 183 8.45 -2.41 -14.40
CA ALA A 183 8.02 -3.81 -14.36
C ALA A 183 8.66 -4.55 -13.17
N THR A 184 9.96 -4.32 -12.94
CA THR A 184 10.69 -4.86 -11.79
C THR A 184 10.07 -4.39 -10.47
N ILE A 185 9.80 -3.09 -10.33
CA ILE A 185 9.19 -2.55 -9.11
C ILE A 185 7.79 -3.13 -8.92
N TYR A 186 6.95 -3.15 -9.95
CA TYR A 186 5.61 -3.73 -9.88
C TYR A 186 5.64 -5.20 -9.46
N SER A 187 6.49 -6.01 -10.10
CA SER A 187 6.63 -7.42 -9.77
C SER A 187 7.08 -7.64 -8.32
N ARG A 188 8.04 -6.84 -7.84
CA ARG A 188 8.59 -6.99 -6.48
C ARG A 188 7.61 -6.52 -5.40
N ILE A 189 6.93 -5.40 -5.62
CA ILE A 189 6.03 -4.81 -4.62
C ILE A 189 4.65 -5.47 -4.67
N TRP A 190 4.06 -5.66 -5.84
CA TRP A 190 2.69 -6.18 -5.96
C TRP A 190 2.61 -7.62 -6.49
N GLY A 191 3.71 -8.18 -7.03
CA GLY A 191 3.71 -9.51 -7.68
C GLY A 191 2.93 -9.53 -9.00
N TYR A 192 2.68 -8.37 -9.57
CA TYR A 192 1.91 -8.18 -10.79
C TYR A 192 2.40 -6.94 -11.54
N ASP A 193 2.52 -7.03 -12.87
CA ASP A 193 2.86 -5.89 -13.71
C ASP A 193 1.56 -5.24 -14.24
N PHE A 194 1.30 -4.02 -13.78
CA PHE A 194 0.11 -3.24 -14.18
C PHE A 194 0.24 -2.63 -15.57
N GLY A 195 1.35 -2.89 -16.28
CA GLY A 195 1.63 -2.38 -17.61
C GLY A 195 2.02 -0.90 -17.66
N PRO A 196 2.42 -0.42 -18.85
CA PRO A 196 3.00 0.92 -19.02
C PRO A 196 2.01 2.07 -18.84
N GLY A 197 0.71 1.79 -18.89
CA GLY A 197 -0.36 2.78 -18.67
C GLY A 197 -0.65 3.09 -17.20
N SER A 198 -0.15 2.28 -16.27
CA SER A 198 -0.39 2.48 -14.85
C SER A 198 0.39 3.66 -14.31
N LYS A 199 -0.31 4.60 -13.66
CA LYS A 199 0.28 5.75 -12.96
C LYS A 199 0.51 5.50 -11.47
N ASN A 200 0.18 4.31 -10.96
CA ASN A 200 0.19 4.02 -9.54
C ASN A 200 1.57 4.22 -8.92
N LEU A 201 2.61 3.68 -9.56
CA LEU A 201 3.98 3.82 -9.05
C LEU A 201 4.41 5.29 -8.94
N ALA A 202 4.07 6.13 -9.92
CA ALA A 202 4.39 7.55 -9.89
C ALA A 202 3.73 8.28 -8.71
N VAL A 203 2.54 7.85 -8.31
CA VAL A 203 1.84 8.37 -7.13
C VAL A 203 2.59 7.99 -5.86
N TYR A 204 2.94 6.72 -5.66
CA TYR A 204 3.73 6.29 -4.49
C TYR A 204 5.10 6.96 -4.39
N ILE A 205 5.77 7.12 -5.53
CA ILE A 205 7.04 7.89 -5.58
C ILE A 205 6.81 9.34 -5.17
N GLY A 206 5.70 9.95 -5.59
CA GLY A 206 5.31 11.29 -5.16
C GLY A 206 5.13 11.39 -3.64
N TYR A 207 4.50 10.39 -3.02
CA TYR A 207 4.35 10.33 -1.56
C TYR A 207 5.68 10.16 -0.85
N LEU A 208 6.47 9.20 -1.29
CA LEU A 208 7.80 8.99 -0.71
C LEU A 208 8.66 10.26 -0.78
N ARG A 209 8.65 10.97 -1.91
CA ARG A 209 9.39 12.23 -2.03
C ARG A 209 8.91 13.28 -1.05
N ARG A 210 7.61 13.43 -0.83
CA ARG A 210 7.09 14.39 0.16
C ARG A 210 7.56 14.09 1.58
N LYS A 211 7.73 12.80 1.92
CA LYS A 211 8.16 12.36 3.24
C LYS A 211 9.69 12.29 3.37
N VAL A 212 10.37 11.77 2.36
CA VAL A 212 11.81 11.53 2.35
C VAL A 212 12.58 12.77 1.88
N ASP A 213 12.16 13.39 0.75
CA ASP A 213 12.85 14.52 0.11
C ASP A 213 12.26 15.86 0.56
N GLN A 214 12.16 16.08 1.87
CA GLN A 214 11.60 17.32 2.44
C GLN A 214 12.36 18.56 1.99
N THR A 215 11.67 19.72 1.97
CA THR A 215 12.25 21.00 1.61
C THR A 215 13.54 21.30 2.40
N GLY A 216 14.60 21.68 1.67
CA GLY A 216 15.90 22.01 2.26
C GLY A 216 16.87 20.84 2.42
N ARG A 217 16.50 19.64 1.97
CA ARG A 217 17.38 18.45 1.93
C ARG A 217 17.70 18.05 0.50
N ALA A 218 18.87 17.46 0.28
CA ALA A 218 19.19 16.88 -1.02
C ALA A 218 18.22 15.74 -1.35
N PRO A 219 17.62 15.72 -2.56
CA PRO A 219 16.73 14.65 -2.96
C PRO A 219 17.50 13.34 -3.10
N LEU A 220 16.90 12.24 -2.62
CA LEU A 220 17.48 10.89 -2.76
C LEU A 220 16.76 10.07 -3.81
N ILE A 221 15.45 10.32 -4.04
CA ILE A 221 14.66 9.54 -4.98
C ILE A 221 14.67 10.21 -6.34
N HIS A 222 15.34 9.59 -7.32
CA HIS A 222 15.50 10.14 -8.66
C HIS A 222 14.65 9.39 -9.69
N THR A 223 14.13 10.14 -10.68
CA THR A 223 13.45 9.56 -11.85
C THR A 223 14.42 9.48 -13.01
N VAL A 224 14.57 8.30 -13.58
CA VAL A 224 15.24 8.13 -14.88
C VAL A 224 14.15 8.03 -15.93
N ARG A 225 13.98 9.11 -16.69
CA ARG A 225 12.86 9.25 -17.65
C ARG A 225 12.81 8.08 -18.63
N GLY A 226 11.62 7.51 -18.80
CA GLY A 226 11.38 6.37 -19.69
C GLY A 226 11.92 5.03 -19.20
N VAL A 227 12.58 4.97 -18.04
CA VAL A 227 13.15 3.76 -17.46
C VAL A 227 12.50 3.43 -16.11
N GLY A 228 12.69 4.26 -15.10
CA GLY A 228 12.23 3.95 -13.75
C GLY A 228 12.75 4.88 -12.68
N TYR A 229 13.09 4.32 -11.51
CA TYR A 229 13.49 5.09 -10.33
C TYR A 229 14.76 4.50 -9.69
N THR A 230 15.48 5.37 -9.00
CA THR A 230 16.65 4.98 -8.21
C THR A 230 16.74 5.80 -6.93
N LEU A 231 17.34 5.24 -5.91
CA LEU A 231 17.68 5.92 -4.65
C LEU A 231 19.19 6.10 -4.59
N ARG A 232 19.66 7.34 -4.50
CA ARG A 232 21.10 7.67 -4.41
C ARG A 232 21.30 9.08 -3.87
N GLU A 233 22.48 9.33 -3.34
CA GLU A 233 23.01 10.67 -3.15
C GLU A 233 23.41 11.25 -4.50
N GLU A 234 23.32 12.57 -4.70
CA GLU A 234 23.77 13.23 -5.93
C GLU A 234 25.30 13.19 -6.09
#